data_72ffc09c7065b1a4e4d4dad074a040ed
#
_entry.id   72ffc09c7065b1a4e4d4dad074a040ed
#
_cell.length_a   1.000
_cell.length_b   1.000
_cell.length_c   1.000
_cell.angle_alpha   90.00
_cell.angle_beta   90.00
_cell.angle_gamma   90.00
#
_symmetry.space_group_name_H-M   'P 1'
#
loop_
_entity.id
_entity.type
_entity.pdbx_description
1 polymer ?
#
loop_
_entity_poly.entity_id
_entity_poly.type
_entity_poly.pdbx_seq_one_letter_code
_entity_poly.pdbx_strand_id
1 'polypeptide(L)'
;RGIIEGIEFAKKLELEDVEGLNKAMEAQKKAFAGNELAGKTLGIIGLGSIGSMLAQAAHTLGMKLVGYDPYISIEGAWRLPAEVEKAETMEALLRQSDFVSLHVPLVEDTKNLINKSNLKKFKKGAKLINLSRGGIVNTNDVIAELENGSLGRFVTDFPTPELIKRSASKND
;
A
#
# COMPACT_ATOMS: atom_id res chain seq x y z
N ARG A 1 7.90 -1.42 10.13
CA ARG A 1 8.99 -2.08 10.87
C ARG A 1 8.83 -3.58 10.74
N GLY A 2 9.95 -4.31 10.61
CA GLY A 2 10.01 -5.77 10.69
C GLY A 2 9.79 -6.26 12.12
N ILE A 3 8.57 -6.08 12.64
CA ILE A 3 8.23 -6.45 14.04
C ILE A 3 8.24 -7.95 14.20
N ILE A 4 7.66 -8.67 13.23
CA ILE A 4 7.58 -10.14 13.27
C ILE A 4 8.98 -10.73 13.18
N GLU A 5 9.79 -10.27 12.23
CA GLU A 5 11.17 -10.69 12.02
C GLU A 5 12.04 -10.38 13.26
N GLY A 6 11.79 -9.23 13.89
CA GLY A 6 12.45 -8.84 15.14
C GLY A 6 12.07 -9.75 16.30
N ILE A 7 10.81 -10.17 16.41
CA ILE A 7 10.35 -11.12 17.44
C ILE A 7 10.96 -12.51 17.19
N GLU A 8 10.97 -12.98 15.95
CA GLU A 8 11.56 -14.26 15.60
C GLU A 8 13.07 -14.28 15.83
N PHE A 9 13.75 -13.17 15.53
CA PHE A 9 15.16 -13.00 15.86
C PHE A 9 15.37 -13.06 17.38
N ALA A 10 14.60 -12.30 18.16
CA ALA A 10 14.71 -12.29 19.62
C ALA A 10 14.48 -13.68 20.25
N LYS A 11 13.54 -14.46 19.71
CA LYS A 11 13.28 -15.84 20.17
C LYS A 11 14.45 -16.81 19.92
N LYS A 12 15.30 -16.52 18.94
CA LYS A 12 16.48 -17.37 18.62
C LYS A 12 17.73 -17.02 19.43
N LEU A 13 17.68 -15.90 20.17
CA LEU A 13 18.78 -15.52 21.04
C LEU A 13 18.74 -16.37 22.31
N GLU A 14 19.73 -17.25 22.48
CA GLU A 14 20.01 -17.94 23.74
C GLU A 14 20.68 -16.92 24.66
N LEU A 15 19.99 -16.50 25.71
CA LEU A 15 20.38 -15.38 26.53
C LEU A 15 20.91 -15.89 27.87
N GLU A 16 22.24 -15.94 28.02
CA GLU A 16 22.87 -16.15 29.29
C GLU A 16 23.20 -14.84 30.02
N ASP A 17 23.30 -13.71 29.29
CA ASP A 17 23.56 -12.40 29.88
C ASP A 17 22.84 -11.23 29.15
N VAL A 18 22.56 -10.16 29.91
CA VAL A 18 21.86 -8.95 29.42
C VAL A 18 22.75 -8.10 28.48
N GLU A 19 24.06 -8.12 28.67
CA GLU A 19 25.01 -7.33 27.89
C GLU A 19 25.15 -7.89 26.47
N GLY A 20 25.25 -9.22 26.36
CA GLY A 20 25.25 -9.95 25.10
C GLY A 20 23.95 -9.70 24.31
N LEU A 21 22.80 -9.71 24.99
CA LEU A 21 21.51 -9.37 24.39
C LEU A 21 21.52 -7.96 23.77
N ASN A 22 21.89 -6.97 24.55
CA ASN A 22 21.90 -5.58 24.10
C ASN A 22 22.81 -5.39 22.87
N LYS A 23 23.99 -6.01 22.88
CA LYS A 23 24.91 -6.00 21.72
C LYS A 23 24.31 -6.64 20.47
N ALA A 24 23.68 -7.81 20.62
CA ALA A 24 23.05 -8.52 19.51
C ALA A 24 21.85 -7.73 18.94
N MET A 25 21.01 -7.13 19.80
CA MET A 25 19.88 -6.30 19.41
C MET A 25 20.34 -5.03 18.68
N GLU A 26 21.33 -4.31 19.16
CA GLU A 26 21.85 -3.11 18.50
C GLU A 26 22.50 -3.42 17.15
N ALA A 27 23.22 -4.54 17.01
CA ALA A 27 23.81 -4.97 15.74
C ALA A 27 22.74 -5.23 14.66
N GLN A 28 21.59 -5.78 15.04
CA GLN A 28 20.50 -6.13 14.12
C GLN A 28 19.42 -5.03 13.97
N LYS A 29 19.45 -3.98 14.76
CA LYS A 29 18.47 -2.91 14.77
C LYS A 29 18.18 -2.30 13.39
N LYS A 30 19.22 -2.17 12.54
CA LYS A 30 19.08 -1.65 11.17
C LYS A 30 18.33 -2.61 10.25
N ALA A 31 18.44 -3.92 10.46
CA ALA A 31 17.76 -4.93 9.64
C ALA A 31 16.23 -4.89 9.85
N PHE A 32 15.79 -4.45 11.04
CA PHE A 32 14.36 -4.33 11.38
C PHE A 32 13.82 -2.89 11.23
N ALA A 33 14.62 -1.98 10.65
CA ALA A 33 14.17 -0.63 10.39
C ALA A 33 13.06 -0.63 9.34
N GLY A 34 11.97 0.08 9.62
CA GLY A 34 10.89 0.31 8.66
C GLY A 34 10.96 1.71 8.06
N ASN A 35 9.98 2.02 7.22
CA ASN A 35 9.79 3.35 6.68
C ASN A 35 8.67 4.07 7.45
N GLU A 36 8.85 5.36 7.69
CA GLU A 36 7.78 6.19 8.23
C GLU A 36 6.74 6.49 7.16
N LEU A 37 5.49 6.66 7.59
CA LEU A 37 4.40 7.09 6.72
C LEU A 37 4.39 8.61 6.54
N ALA A 38 4.84 9.34 7.56
CA ALA A 38 4.93 10.80 7.50
C ALA A 38 5.74 11.26 6.28
N GLY A 39 5.19 12.20 5.53
CA GLY A 39 5.78 12.73 4.29
C GLY A 39 5.69 11.82 3.06
N LYS A 40 5.18 10.58 3.18
CA LYS A 40 4.87 9.72 2.03
C LYS A 40 3.55 10.14 1.39
N THR A 41 3.41 9.89 0.11
CA THR A 41 2.19 10.20 -0.64
C THR A 41 1.27 9.00 -0.71
N LEU A 42 0.03 9.17 -0.25
CA LEU A 42 -1.07 8.22 -0.42
C LEU A 42 -1.99 8.70 -1.53
N GLY A 43 -2.07 7.92 -2.60
CA GLY A 43 -3.07 8.07 -3.65
C GLY A 43 -4.33 7.29 -3.29
N ILE A 44 -5.49 7.93 -3.34
CA ILE A 44 -6.79 7.33 -3.03
C ILE A 44 -7.65 7.38 -4.29
N ILE A 45 -8.01 6.20 -4.80
CA ILE A 45 -8.92 6.06 -5.95
C ILE A 45 -10.30 5.70 -5.43
N GLY A 46 -11.25 6.63 -5.58
CA GLY A 46 -12.58 6.57 -4.97
C GLY A 46 -12.61 7.28 -3.61
N LEU A 47 -13.31 8.41 -3.54
CA LEU A 47 -13.42 9.30 -2.38
C LEU A 47 -14.82 9.26 -1.75
N GLY A 48 -15.48 8.09 -1.82
CA GLY A 48 -16.72 7.82 -1.11
C GLY A 48 -16.49 7.75 0.41
N SER A 49 -17.44 7.19 1.16
CA SER A 49 -17.39 7.15 2.63
C SER A 49 -16.08 6.56 3.18
N ILE A 50 -15.63 5.43 2.63
CA ILE A 50 -14.41 4.75 3.12
C ILE A 50 -13.15 5.51 2.68
N GLY A 51 -13.08 5.96 1.41
CA GLY A 51 -11.92 6.71 0.90
C GLY A 51 -11.70 8.02 1.66
N SER A 52 -12.78 8.74 2.00
CA SER A 52 -12.68 9.97 2.81
C SER A 52 -12.26 9.70 4.26
N MET A 53 -12.73 8.61 4.88
CA MET A 53 -12.26 8.20 6.21
C MET A 53 -10.77 7.85 6.20
N LEU A 54 -10.32 7.14 5.16
CA LEU A 54 -8.88 6.84 5.00
C LEU A 54 -8.07 8.12 4.81
N ALA A 55 -8.56 9.08 4.02
CA ALA A 55 -7.89 10.37 3.84
C ALA A 55 -7.70 11.09 5.18
N GLN A 56 -8.73 11.16 6.03
CA GLN A 56 -8.63 11.76 7.36
C GLN A 56 -7.61 11.06 8.24
N ALA A 57 -7.64 9.72 8.29
CA ALA A 57 -6.69 8.94 9.08
C ALA A 57 -5.24 9.12 8.60
N ALA A 58 -5.03 9.09 7.29
CA ALA A 58 -3.70 9.27 6.70
C ALA A 58 -3.16 10.69 6.86
N HIS A 59 -4.04 11.71 6.81
CA HIS A 59 -3.68 13.09 7.15
C HIS A 59 -3.12 13.19 8.59
N THR A 60 -3.81 12.58 9.55
CA THR A 60 -3.36 12.54 10.95
C THR A 60 -2.00 11.85 11.12
N LEU A 61 -1.66 10.91 10.24
CA LEU A 61 -0.35 10.24 10.20
C LEU A 61 0.73 11.05 9.48
N GLY A 62 0.42 12.28 9.03
CA GLY A 62 1.36 13.16 8.34
C GLY A 62 1.67 12.76 6.90
N MET A 63 0.80 11.99 6.25
CA MET A 63 0.94 11.64 4.84
C MET A 63 0.50 12.81 3.94
N LYS A 64 1.10 12.91 2.76
CA LYS A 64 0.59 13.72 1.64
C LYS A 64 -0.54 12.95 0.97
N LEU A 65 -1.62 13.64 0.61
CA LEU A 65 -2.83 13.01 0.10
C LEU A 65 -3.13 13.47 -1.32
N VAL A 66 -3.36 12.51 -2.20
CA VAL A 66 -3.80 12.76 -3.58
C VAL A 66 -5.02 11.91 -3.85
N GLY A 67 -6.11 12.53 -4.26
CA GLY A 67 -7.38 11.88 -4.52
C GLY A 67 -7.77 11.88 -5.99
N TYR A 68 -8.34 10.79 -6.47
CA TYR A 68 -8.97 10.70 -7.79
C TYR A 68 -10.34 10.04 -7.68
N ASP A 69 -11.38 10.79 -7.96
CA ASP A 69 -12.76 10.31 -8.05
C ASP A 69 -13.52 11.19 -9.04
N PRO A 70 -13.80 10.70 -10.27
CA PRO A 70 -14.51 11.48 -11.27
C PRO A 70 -15.99 11.69 -10.95
N TYR A 71 -16.54 10.98 -9.96
CA TYR A 71 -17.94 11.00 -9.58
C TYR A 71 -18.20 11.56 -8.19
N ILE A 72 -17.18 12.19 -7.56
CA ILE A 72 -17.33 12.74 -6.22
C ILE A 72 -18.42 13.80 -6.19
N SER A 73 -19.34 13.69 -5.23
CA SER A 73 -20.34 14.72 -5.00
C SER A 73 -19.75 15.94 -4.28
N ILE A 74 -20.45 17.07 -4.35
CA ILE A 74 -20.05 18.28 -3.61
C ILE A 74 -19.96 17.97 -2.11
N GLU A 75 -20.96 17.29 -1.55
CA GLU A 75 -21.00 16.88 -0.14
C GLU A 75 -19.85 15.91 0.20
N GLY A 76 -19.48 15.03 -0.74
CA GLY A 76 -18.33 14.14 -0.62
C GLY A 76 -17.02 14.92 -0.51
N ALA A 77 -16.84 15.92 -1.36
CA ALA A 77 -15.67 16.78 -1.36
C ALA A 77 -15.52 17.58 -0.05
N TRP A 78 -16.63 18.07 0.50
CA TRP A 78 -16.64 18.80 1.78
C TRP A 78 -16.23 17.96 3.00
N ARG A 79 -16.24 16.62 2.88
CA ARG A 79 -15.80 15.71 3.96
C ARG A 79 -14.30 15.43 3.93
N LEU A 80 -13.62 15.81 2.87
CA LEU A 80 -12.18 15.58 2.73
C LEU A 80 -11.38 16.59 3.55
N PRO A 81 -10.20 16.20 4.09
CA PRO A 81 -9.21 17.17 4.54
C PRO A 81 -8.89 18.17 3.44
N ALA A 82 -8.70 19.44 3.80
CA ALA A 82 -8.38 20.50 2.83
C ALA A 82 -7.06 20.27 2.09
N GLU A 83 -6.18 19.45 2.66
CA GLU A 83 -4.87 19.09 2.12
C GLU A 83 -4.93 17.97 1.07
N VAL A 84 -6.11 17.41 0.77
CA VAL A 84 -6.25 16.41 -0.29
C VAL A 84 -6.10 17.11 -1.64
N GLU A 85 -5.00 16.84 -2.33
CA GLU A 85 -4.76 17.32 -3.69
C GLU A 85 -5.62 16.53 -4.67
N LYS A 86 -6.37 17.22 -5.52
CA LYS A 86 -7.13 16.58 -6.59
C LYS A 86 -6.20 16.18 -7.74
N ALA A 87 -6.18 14.91 -8.09
CA ALA A 87 -5.55 14.47 -9.33
C ALA A 87 -6.53 14.63 -10.51
N GLU A 88 -6.09 15.29 -11.58
CA GLU A 88 -6.90 15.46 -12.79
C GLU A 88 -7.08 14.14 -13.56
N THR A 89 -6.14 13.21 -13.42
CA THR A 89 -6.20 11.89 -14.02
C THR A 89 -5.70 10.82 -13.05
N MET A 90 -6.19 9.59 -13.21
CA MET A 90 -5.67 8.46 -12.45
C MET A 90 -4.15 8.28 -12.65
N GLU A 91 -3.64 8.49 -13.87
CA GLU A 91 -2.21 8.40 -14.16
C GLU A 91 -1.40 9.41 -13.33
N ALA A 92 -1.87 10.65 -13.20
CA ALA A 92 -1.21 11.67 -12.40
C ALA A 92 -1.12 11.26 -10.91
N LEU A 93 -2.17 10.63 -10.38
CA LEU A 93 -2.16 10.05 -9.04
C LEU A 93 -1.13 8.93 -8.92
N LEU A 94 -1.13 7.97 -9.85
CA LEU A 94 -0.25 6.79 -9.81
C LEU A 94 1.23 7.18 -9.81
N ARG A 95 1.61 8.18 -10.63
CA ARG A 95 3.00 8.64 -10.78
C ARG A 95 3.60 9.24 -9.51
N GLN A 96 2.80 9.84 -8.66
CA GLN A 96 3.31 10.53 -7.47
C GLN A 96 3.12 9.75 -6.16
N SER A 97 2.35 8.66 -6.17
CA SER A 97 1.96 7.94 -4.96
C SER A 97 2.98 6.88 -4.55
N ASP A 98 3.38 6.90 -3.27
CA ASP A 98 4.16 5.83 -2.64
C ASP A 98 3.25 4.66 -2.24
N PHE A 99 1.98 4.96 -1.97
CA PHE A 99 0.92 4.01 -1.68
C PHE A 99 -0.31 4.38 -2.52
N VAL A 100 -0.99 3.39 -3.08
CA VAL A 100 -2.27 3.57 -3.79
C VAL A 100 -3.31 2.68 -3.16
N SER A 101 -4.43 3.25 -2.73
CA SER A 101 -5.54 2.52 -2.12
C SER A 101 -6.81 2.67 -2.96
N LEU A 102 -7.50 1.55 -3.18
CA LEU A 102 -8.68 1.46 -4.03
C LEU A 102 -9.95 1.42 -3.18
N HIS A 103 -10.89 2.31 -3.45
CA HIS A 103 -12.18 2.45 -2.76
C HIS A 103 -13.35 2.65 -3.72
N VAL A 104 -13.28 2.00 -4.88
CA VAL A 104 -14.33 2.04 -5.90
C VAL A 104 -15.18 0.78 -5.87
N PRO A 105 -16.46 0.82 -6.27
CA PRO A 105 -17.27 -0.37 -6.46
C PRO A 105 -16.77 -1.17 -7.67
N LEU A 106 -17.11 -2.46 -7.73
CA LEU A 106 -16.89 -3.27 -8.92
C LEU A 106 -18.07 -3.10 -9.88
N VAL A 107 -17.85 -2.35 -10.93
CA VAL A 107 -18.77 -2.15 -12.05
C VAL A 107 -17.99 -2.33 -13.36
N GLU A 108 -18.63 -2.28 -14.51
CA GLU A 108 -17.96 -2.53 -15.79
C GLU A 108 -16.75 -1.60 -16.00
N ASP A 109 -16.89 -0.31 -15.67
CA ASP A 109 -15.82 0.70 -15.82
C ASP A 109 -14.65 0.52 -14.84
N THR A 110 -14.85 -0.19 -13.73
CA THR A 110 -13.81 -0.43 -12.71
C THR A 110 -13.27 -1.85 -12.72
N LYS A 111 -13.81 -2.72 -13.55
CA LYS A 111 -13.31 -4.06 -13.76
C LYS A 111 -11.92 -4.01 -14.41
N ASN A 112 -10.95 -4.68 -13.78
CA ASN A 112 -9.54 -4.60 -14.18
C ASN A 112 -9.05 -3.14 -14.30
N LEU A 113 -9.54 -2.25 -13.46
CA LEU A 113 -9.11 -0.85 -13.41
C LEU A 113 -7.59 -0.77 -13.26
N ILE A 114 -7.02 -1.62 -12.42
CA ILE A 114 -5.56 -1.78 -12.29
C ILE A 114 -5.13 -2.96 -13.17
N ASN A 115 -4.38 -2.66 -14.21
CA ASN A 115 -3.94 -3.60 -15.23
C ASN A 115 -2.52 -3.24 -15.73
N LYS A 116 -1.98 -4.03 -16.65
CA LYS A 116 -0.63 -3.88 -17.21
C LYS A 116 -0.33 -2.48 -17.75
N SER A 117 -1.32 -1.80 -18.32
CA SER A 117 -1.10 -0.48 -18.95
C SER A 117 -0.85 0.60 -17.91
N ASN A 118 -1.59 0.60 -16.80
CA ASN A 118 -1.47 1.62 -15.78
C ASN A 118 -0.53 1.22 -14.62
N LEU A 119 -0.26 -0.06 -14.41
CA LEU A 119 0.79 -0.52 -13.47
C LEU A 119 2.16 0.07 -13.82
N LYS A 120 2.47 0.25 -15.11
CA LYS A 120 3.69 0.92 -15.58
C LYS A 120 3.78 2.41 -15.20
N LYS A 121 2.68 3.00 -14.76
CA LYS A 121 2.60 4.40 -14.34
C LYS A 121 2.87 4.57 -12.84
N PHE A 122 2.88 3.48 -12.10
CA PHE A 122 3.20 3.52 -10.68
C PHE A 122 4.64 4.00 -10.45
N LYS A 123 4.84 4.66 -9.35
CA LYS A 123 6.16 4.96 -8.84
C LYS A 123 6.90 3.65 -8.52
N LYS A 124 8.17 3.55 -8.90
CA LYS A 124 8.95 2.33 -8.61
C LYS A 124 8.94 2.01 -7.13
N GLY A 125 8.59 0.77 -6.80
CA GLY A 125 8.49 0.30 -5.41
C GLY A 125 7.25 0.78 -4.66
N ALA A 126 6.26 1.39 -5.35
CA ALA A 126 4.98 1.75 -4.76
C ALA A 126 4.24 0.52 -4.24
N LYS A 127 3.32 0.75 -3.31
CA LYS A 127 2.48 -0.30 -2.72
C LYS A 127 1.04 -0.10 -3.14
N LEU A 128 0.44 -1.17 -3.66
CA LEU A 128 -0.98 -1.19 -4.04
C LEU A 128 -1.79 -1.88 -2.94
N ILE A 129 -2.90 -1.26 -2.55
CA ILE A 129 -3.82 -1.76 -1.51
C ILE A 129 -5.21 -1.88 -2.12
N ASN A 130 -5.76 -3.09 -2.12
CA ASN A 130 -7.12 -3.36 -2.58
C ASN A 130 -7.89 -4.18 -1.54
N LEU A 131 -8.65 -3.48 -0.71
CA LEU A 131 -9.57 -4.06 0.28
C LEU A 131 -11.03 -3.77 -0.10
N SER A 132 -11.29 -3.42 -1.37
CA SER A 132 -12.64 -3.10 -1.85
C SER A 132 -13.30 -4.27 -2.59
N ARG A 133 -12.79 -4.69 -3.75
CA ARG A 133 -13.33 -5.83 -4.53
C ARG A 133 -12.23 -6.48 -5.37
N GLY A 134 -12.21 -7.81 -5.47
CA GLY A 134 -11.17 -8.58 -6.18
C GLY A 134 -11.04 -8.26 -7.67
N GLY A 135 -12.15 -8.16 -8.39
CA GLY A 135 -12.17 -7.93 -9.84
C GLY A 135 -11.71 -6.54 -10.31
N ILE A 136 -11.41 -5.61 -9.41
CA ILE A 136 -10.87 -4.28 -9.75
C ILE A 136 -9.42 -4.37 -10.22
N VAL A 137 -8.69 -5.37 -9.78
CA VAL A 137 -7.26 -5.54 -10.05
C VAL A 137 -7.06 -6.77 -10.92
N ASN A 138 -6.32 -6.64 -12.02
CA ASN A 138 -5.83 -7.79 -12.76
C ASN A 138 -4.66 -8.43 -11.99
N THR A 139 -4.92 -9.54 -11.33
CA THR A 139 -3.98 -10.21 -10.44
C THR A 139 -2.72 -10.67 -11.18
N ASN A 140 -2.85 -11.20 -12.40
CA ASN A 140 -1.69 -11.69 -13.17
C ASN A 140 -0.74 -10.56 -13.54
N ASP A 141 -1.29 -9.39 -13.92
CA ASP A 141 -0.48 -8.23 -14.24
C ASP A 141 0.26 -7.70 -12.99
N VAL A 142 -0.41 -7.70 -11.83
CA VAL A 142 0.21 -7.33 -10.55
C VAL A 142 1.33 -8.28 -10.17
N ILE A 143 1.14 -9.60 -10.32
CA ILE A 143 2.17 -10.59 -10.04
C ILE A 143 3.42 -10.31 -10.88
N ALA A 144 3.25 -10.06 -12.18
CA ALA A 144 4.37 -9.74 -13.07
C ALA A 144 5.16 -8.50 -12.62
N GLU A 145 4.46 -7.43 -12.17
CA GLU A 145 5.12 -6.21 -11.69
C GLU A 145 5.76 -6.35 -10.29
N LEU A 146 5.25 -7.27 -9.47
CA LEU A 146 5.90 -7.66 -8.22
C LEU A 146 7.19 -8.48 -8.47
N GLU A 147 7.19 -9.33 -9.48
CA GLU A 147 8.34 -10.17 -9.83
C GLU A 147 9.49 -9.38 -10.42
N ASN A 148 9.20 -8.40 -11.28
CA ASN A 148 10.21 -7.52 -11.86
C ASN A 148 10.66 -6.37 -10.93
N GLY A 149 10.05 -6.26 -9.74
CA GLY A 149 10.40 -5.24 -8.73
C GLY A 149 9.92 -3.83 -9.04
N SER A 150 9.04 -3.65 -10.03
CA SER A 150 8.43 -2.34 -10.33
C SER A 150 7.41 -1.97 -9.25
N LEU A 151 6.56 -2.93 -8.84
CA LEU A 151 5.66 -2.78 -7.71
C LEU A 151 6.33 -3.36 -6.45
N GLY A 152 6.34 -2.60 -5.35
CA GLY A 152 7.01 -3.00 -4.12
C GLY A 152 6.20 -4.00 -3.31
N ARG A 153 4.87 -3.83 -3.25
CA ARG A 153 3.97 -4.72 -2.49
C ARG A 153 2.53 -4.62 -2.99
N PHE A 154 1.81 -5.73 -2.89
CA PHE A 154 0.36 -5.77 -3.07
C PHE A 154 -0.30 -6.30 -1.82
N VAL A 155 -1.28 -5.56 -1.29
CA VAL A 155 -2.06 -5.92 -0.10
C VAL A 155 -3.51 -6.11 -0.53
N THR A 156 -4.10 -7.26 -0.24
CA THR A 156 -5.49 -7.55 -0.59
C THR A 156 -6.09 -8.60 0.36
N ASP A 157 -7.39 -8.52 0.59
CA ASP A 157 -8.21 -9.54 1.25
C ASP A 157 -8.97 -10.44 0.25
N PHE A 158 -8.62 -10.35 -1.04
CA PHE A 158 -9.14 -11.20 -2.13
C PHE A 158 -8.06 -12.12 -2.67
N PRO A 159 -7.63 -13.15 -1.92
CA PRO A 159 -6.55 -14.02 -2.35
C PRO A 159 -6.98 -14.85 -3.58
N THR A 160 -6.08 -14.96 -4.55
CA THR A 160 -6.23 -15.90 -5.68
C THR A 160 -5.21 -17.04 -5.52
N PRO A 161 -5.44 -18.21 -6.15
CA PRO A 161 -4.49 -19.33 -6.10
C PRO A 161 -3.07 -18.93 -6.49
N GLU A 162 -2.92 -18.03 -7.47
CA GLU A 162 -1.64 -17.54 -7.96
C GLU A 162 -0.93 -16.69 -6.92
N LEU A 163 -1.65 -15.79 -6.24
CA LEU A 163 -1.11 -14.97 -5.15
C LEU A 163 -0.68 -15.82 -3.95
N ILE A 164 -1.48 -16.83 -3.58
CA ILE A 164 -1.16 -17.75 -2.49
C ILE A 164 0.11 -18.54 -2.82
N LYS A 165 0.23 -19.10 -4.02
CA LYS A 165 1.42 -19.82 -4.47
C LYS A 165 2.67 -18.94 -4.41
N ARG A 166 2.55 -17.70 -4.88
CA ARG A 166 3.66 -16.73 -4.85
C ARG A 166 4.08 -16.38 -3.42
N SER A 167 3.13 -16.10 -2.55
CA SER A 167 3.40 -15.77 -1.15
C SER A 167 4.09 -16.93 -0.42
N ALA A 168 3.71 -18.17 -0.70
CA ALA A 168 4.33 -19.35 -0.11
C ALA A 168 5.76 -19.61 -0.63
N SER A 169 6.09 -19.16 -1.86
CA SER A 169 7.42 -19.36 -2.46
C SER A 169 8.44 -18.30 -2.06
N LYS A 170 7.98 -17.14 -1.61
CA LYS A 170 8.80 -16.07 -1.06
C LYS A 170 8.46 -15.99 0.42
N ASN A 171 9.37 -16.37 1.30
CA ASN A 171 9.24 -16.15 2.75
C ASN A 171 9.28 -14.63 3.05
N ASP A 172 8.41 -13.86 2.42
CA ASP A 172 8.27 -12.41 2.57
C ASP A 172 6.99 -12.05 3.34
#